data_57182985231937af9c5d8fcac3cdb0f2
#
_entry.id   57182985231937af9c5d8fcac3cdb0f2
#
_cell.length_a   1.000
_cell.length_b   1.000
_cell.length_c   1.000
_cell.angle_alpha   90.00
_cell.angle_beta   90.00
_cell.angle_gamma   90.00
#
_symmetry.space_group_name_H-M   'P 1'
#
loop_
_entity.id
_entity.type
_entity.pdbx_description
1 polymer ?
#
loop_
_entity_poly.entity_id
_entity_poly.type
_entity_poly.pdbx_seq_one_letter_code
_entity_poly.pdbx_strand_id
1 'polypeptide(L)'
;MKTVEKPTYISLFSSAGIGCYGFKLEGFDCVATNELITRRLEVQKFNKKCKYESGYICGDITKDATKNALYDQIALWKKREGLSRIDVVIATPPCQGMSVANHKKSETEIVRNSLVVESIKVIKQINPRFFIFENVPAFMKTICTDIDGE
;
A
#
# COMPACT_ATOMS: atom_id res chain seq x y z
N MET A 1 23.33 -15.37 -19.88
CA MET A 1 22.31 -14.32 -20.09
C MET A 1 21.93 -13.79 -18.71
N LYS A 2 22.09 -12.49 -18.41
CA LYS A 2 21.53 -11.90 -17.20
C LYS A 2 20.00 -11.95 -17.35
N THR A 3 19.32 -12.72 -16.51
CA THR A 3 17.86 -12.64 -16.41
C THR A 3 17.54 -11.21 -16.05
N VAL A 4 16.76 -10.53 -16.88
CA VAL A 4 16.23 -9.20 -16.55
C VAL A 4 15.38 -9.37 -15.30
N GLU A 5 15.83 -8.79 -14.20
CA GLU A 5 15.08 -8.79 -12.94
C GLU A 5 13.75 -8.08 -13.19
N LYS A 6 12.64 -8.76 -12.93
CA LYS A 6 11.32 -8.15 -13.08
C LYS A 6 11.16 -7.03 -12.05
N PRO A 7 10.62 -5.87 -12.45
CA PRO A 7 10.37 -4.82 -11.50
C PRO A 7 9.32 -5.27 -10.46
N THR A 8 9.42 -4.73 -9.27
CA THR A 8 8.62 -5.14 -8.11
C THR A 8 7.76 -4.02 -7.56
N TYR A 9 6.62 -4.37 -6.97
CA TYR A 9 5.80 -3.40 -6.30
C TYR A 9 5.16 -3.91 -5.02
N ILE A 10 4.77 -2.95 -4.16
CA ILE A 10 3.94 -3.15 -2.98
C ILE A 10 2.70 -2.28 -3.13
N SER A 11 1.54 -2.80 -2.73
CA SER A 11 0.27 -2.10 -2.79
C SER A 11 -0.34 -1.94 -1.40
N LEU A 12 -0.51 -0.70 -0.95
CA LEU A 12 -1.17 -0.36 0.31
C LEU A 12 -2.61 0.11 0.04
N PHE A 13 -3.55 -0.27 0.91
CA PHE A 13 -5.00 -0.04 0.75
C PHE A 13 -5.55 -0.62 -0.55
N SER A 14 -5.09 -1.80 -0.89
CA SER A 14 -5.15 -2.36 -2.24
C SER A 14 -6.54 -2.73 -2.74
N SER A 15 -7.58 -2.63 -1.90
CA SER A 15 -8.95 -3.01 -2.22
C SER A 15 -9.03 -4.42 -2.85
N ALA A 16 -9.80 -4.64 -3.90
CA ALA A 16 -9.83 -5.90 -4.66
C ALA A 16 -8.65 -6.07 -5.65
N GLY A 17 -7.68 -5.14 -5.66
CA GLY A 17 -6.48 -5.20 -6.50
C GLY A 17 -6.64 -4.58 -7.89
N ILE A 18 -7.77 -3.94 -8.19
CA ILE A 18 -8.07 -3.39 -9.52
C ILE A 18 -7.12 -2.23 -9.85
N GLY A 19 -6.89 -1.29 -8.91
CA GLY A 19 -6.08 -0.09 -9.12
C GLY A 19 -4.60 -0.38 -9.46
N CYS A 20 -4.11 -1.58 -9.15
CA CYS A 20 -2.74 -1.98 -9.46
C CYS A 20 -2.66 -3.12 -10.50
N TYR A 21 -3.75 -3.43 -11.19
CA TYR A 21 -3.76 -4.49 -12.21
C TYR A 21 -2.84 -4.17 -13.39
N GLY A 22 -2.68 -2.90 -13.74
CA GLY A 22 -1.74 -2.44 -14.76
C GLY A 22 -0.29 -2.88 -14.50
N PHE A 23 0.17 -2.89 -13.25
CA PHE A 23 1.50 -3.39 -12.91
C PHE A 23 1.69 -4.86 -13.30
N LYS A 24 0.66 -5.70 -13.11
CA LYS A 24 0.70 -7.11 -13.53
C LYS A 24 0.79 -7.25 -15.04
N LEU A 25 0.07 -6.42 -15.80
CA LEU A 25 0.10 -6.42 -17.26
C LEU A 25 1.49 -6.00 -17.78
N GLU A 26 2.14 -5.07 -17.11
CA GLU A 26 3.50 -4.61 -17.43
C GLU A 26 4.61 -5.51 -16.85
N GLY A 27 4.25 -6.69 -16.33
CA GLY A 27 5.21 -7.71 -15.89
C GLY A 27 5.85 -7.46 -14.53
N PHE A 28 5.31 -6.56 -13.71
CA PHE A 28 5.78 -6.36 -12.34
C PHE A 28 5.37 -7.54 -11.44
N ASP A 29 6.26 -7.91 -10.53
CA ASP A 29 5.95 -8.86 -9.46
C ASP A 29 5.44 -8.13 -8.21
N CYS A 30 4.28 -8.57 -7.68
CA CYS A 30 3.73 -8.06 -6.43
C CYS A 30 4.43 -8.73 -5.25
N VAL A 31 5.21 -7.98 -4.50
CA VAL A 31 5.90 -8.46 -3.30
C VAL A 31 4.93 -8.63 -2.15
N ALA A 32 4.11 -7.61 -1.91
CA ALA A 32 3.09 -7.61 -0.87
C ALA A 32 1.90 -6.72 -1.25
N THR A 33 0.75 -7.06 -0.70
CA THR A 33 -0.47 -6.27 -0.78
C THR A 33 -1.10 -6.18 0.60
N ASN A 34 -1.48 -4.98 1.03
CA ASN A 34 -2.16 -4.77 2.31
C ASN A 34 -3.57 -4.25 2.09
N GLU A 35 -4.51 -4.86 2.79
CA GLU A 35 -5.92 -4.48 2.81
C GLU A 35 -6.53 -4.83 4.18
N LEU A 36 -7.43 -3.99 4.67
CA LEU A 36 -8.11 -4.18 5.94
C LEU A 36 -9.19 -5.29 5.87
N ILE A 37 -9.84 -5.42 4.73
CA ILE A 37 -11.02 -6.29 4.55
C ILE A 37 -10.59 -7.61 3.89
N THR A 38 -10.66 -8.70 4.65
CA THR A 38 -10.28 -10.06 4.21
C THR A 38 -10.89 -10.46 2.87
N ARG A 39 -12.20 -10.24 2.69
CA ARG A 39 -12.92 -10.58 1.46
C ARG A 39 -12.30 -9.95 0.21
N ARG A 40 -11.73 -8.76 0.31
CA ARG A 40 -11.04 -8.09 -0.81
C ARG A 40 -9.71 -8.76 -1.14
N LEU A 41 -8.99 -9.23 -0.12
CA LEU A 41 -7.76 -10.00 -0.33
C LEU A 41 -8.04 -11.36 -0.99
N GLU A 42 -9.16 -11.99 -0.69
CA GLU A 42 -9.55 -13.25 -1.34
C GLU A 42 -9.71 -13.09 -2.85
N VAL A 43 -10.28 -11.96 -3.31
CA VAL A 43 -10.33 -11.63 -4.75
C VAL A 43 -8.94 -11.52 -5.33
N GLN A 44 -8.01 -10.89 -4.63
CA GLN A 44 -6.62 -10.75 -5.07
C GLN A 44 -5.89 -12.11 -5.11
N LYS A 45 -6.16 -12.99 -4.13
CA LYS A 45 -5.64 -14.37 -4.08
C LYS A 45 -6.16 -15.20 -5.25
N PHE A 46 -7.46 -15.13 -5.52
CA PHE A 46 -8.07 -15.79 -6.68
C PHE A 46 -7.38 -15.37 -8.00
N ASN A 47 -7.05 -14.10 -8.12
CA ASN A 47 -6.33 -13.55 -9.27
C ASN A 47 -4.80 -13.78 -9.22
N LYS A 48 -4.29 -14.51 -8.23
CA LYS A 48 -2.86 -14.83 -8.07
C LYS A 48 -1.97 -13.58 -8.18
N LYS A 49 -2.30 -12.55 -7.39
CA LYS A 49 -1.60 -11.27 -7.45
C LYS A 49 -0.18 -11.36 -6.89
N CYS A 50 0.00 -11.98 -5.73
CA CYS A 50 1.31 -12.18 -5.11
C CYS A 50 1.86 -13.57 -5.40
N LYS A 51 3.17 -13.67 -5.52
CA LYS A 51 3.89 -14.94 -5.71
C LYS A 51 3.80 -15.84 -4.47
N TYR A 52 3.85 -15.25 -3.28
CA TYR A 52 3.79 -15.94 -1.99
C TYR A 52 2.49 -15.65 -1.26
N GLU A 53 1.94 -16.65 -0.58
CA GLU A 53 0.73 -16.51 0.23
C GLU A 53 0.91 -15.49 1.35
N SER A 54 2.10 -15.43 1.96
CA SER A 54 2.48 -14.44 2.97
C SER A 54 2.49 -12.98 2.46
N GLY A 55 2.42 -12.77 1.16
CA GLY A 55 2.30 -11.43 0.55
C GLY A 55 0.91 -10.81 0.66
N TYR A 56 -0.12 -11.59 1.04
CA TYR A 56 -1.48 -11.07 1.25
C TYR A 56 -1.68 -10.72 2.71
N ILE A 57 -1.45 -9.46 3.05
CA ILE A 57 -1.42 -8.96 4.43
C ILE A 57 -2.77 -8.33 4.76
N CYS A 58 -3.56 -9.05 5.59
CA CYS A 58 -4.82 -8.53 6.12
C CYS A 58 -4.56 -7.77 7.41
N GLY A 59 -4.91 -6.50 7.47
CA GLY A 59 -4.79 -5.74 8.70
C GLY A 59 -4.74 -4.24 8.51
N ASP A 60 -4.93 -3.55 9.62
CA ASP A 60 -4.83 -2.10 9.71
C ASP A 60 -3.36 -1.69 9.62
N ILE A 61 -3.02 -0.85 8.65
CA ILE A 61 -1.64 -0.39 8.41
C ILE A 61 -1.08 0.47 9.56
N THR A 62 -1.92 0.99 10.44
CA THR A 62 -1.49 1.73 11.64
C THR A 62 -0.89 0.80 12.70
N LYS A 63 -1.17 -0.49 12.64
CA LYS A 63 -0.75 -1.49 13.63
C LYS A 63 0.64 -2.04 13.29
N ASP A 64 1.50 -2.15 14.31
CA ASP A 64 2.85 -2.67 14.15
C ASP A 64 2.87 -4.10 13.62
N ALA A 65 1.91 -4.95 14.03
CA ALA A 65 1.80 -6.31 13.53
C ALA A 65 1.63 -6.34 11.99
N THR A 66 0.84 -5.44 11.43
CA THR A 66 0.64 -5.33 9.97
C THR A 66 1.90 -4.82 9.28
N LYS A 67 2.55 -3.80 9.86
CA LYS A 67 3.82 -3.26 9.33
C LYS A 67 4.92 -4.31 9.36
N ASN A 68 5.05 -5.05 10.46
CA ASN A 68 6.04 -6.11 10.60
C ASN A 68 5.82 -7.23 9.57
N ALA A 69 4.57 -7.69 9.36
CA ALA A 69 4.26 -8.66 8.31
C ALA A 69 4.70 -8.18 6.92
N LEU A 70 4.55 -6.87 6.63
CA LEU A 70 5.00 -6.26 5.38
C LEU A 70 6.53 -6.29 5.26
N TYR A 71 7.26 -5.95 6.34
CA TYR A 71 8.73 -5.95 6.35
C TYR A 71 9.28 -7.37 6.28
N ASP A 72 8.66 -8.34 6.96
CA ASP A 72 9.02 -9.76 6.89
C ASP A 72 8.86 -10.31 5.47
N GLN A 73 7.81 -9.89 4.78
CA GLN A 73 7.61 -10.28 3.37
C GLN A 73 8.71 -9.70 2.46
N ILE A 74 9.13 -8.46 2.68
CA ILE A 74 10.27 -7.87 1.95
C ILE A 74 11.56 -8.65 2.26
N ALA A 75 11.80 -9.00 3.52
CA ALA A 75 12.96 -9.78 3.93
C ALA A 75 12.96 -11.18 3.28
N LEU A 76 11.79 -11.83 3.18
CA LEU A 76 11.63 -13.09 2.49
C LEU A 76 12.02 -12.98 1.01
N TRP A 77 11.59 -11.92 0.33
CA TRP A 77 11.94 -11.68 -1.08
C TRP A 77 13.44 -11.40 -1.25
N LYS A 78 14.04 -10.62 -0.36
CA LYS A 78 15.50 -10.42 -0.36
C LYS A 78 16.26 -11.74 -0.27
N LYS A 79 15.79 -12.65 0.59
CA LYS A 79 16.42 -13.95 0.81
C LYS A 79 16.20 -14.94 -0.34
N ARG A 80 14.98 -14.98 -0.92
CA ARG A 80 14.59 -16.02 -1.89
C ARG A 80 14.76 -15.60 -3.34
N GLU A 81 14.51 -14.33 -3.63
CA GLU A 81 14.49 -13.80 -5.00
C GLU A 81 15.70 -12.89 -5.29
N GLY A 82 16.57 -12.65 -4.29
CA GLY A 82 17.71 -11.74 -4.46
C GLY A 82 17.30 -10.27 -4.58
N LEU A 83 16.08 -9.92 -4.12
CA LEU A 83 15.57 -8.56 -4.20
C LEU A 83 16.51 -7.57 -3.54
N SER A 84 17.06 -6.62 -4.28
CA SER A 84 17.92 -5.57 -3.75
C SER A 84 17.09 -4.44 -3.12
N ARG A 85 16.03 -4.01 -3.81
CA ARG A 85 15.15 -2.88 -3.43
C ARG A 85 13.78 -3.04 -4.07
N ILE A 86 12.75 -2.55 -3.41
CA ILE A 86 11.41 -2.40 -4.00
C ILE A 86 11.44 -1.28 -5.04
N ASP A 87 10.89 -1.53 -6.22
CA ASP A 87 10.83 -0.51 -7.27
C ASP A 87 9.71 0.50 -7.00
N VAL A 88 8.49 0.04 -6.73
CA VAL A 88 7.34 0.92 -6.54
C VAL A 88 6.56 0.57 -5.27
N VAL A 89 6.16 1.59 -4.50
CA VAL A 89 5.07 1.46 -3.52
C VAL A 89 3.91 2.31 -4.02
N ILE A 90 2.76 1.69 -4.24
CA ILE A 90 1.51 2.40 -4.53
C ILE A 90 0.62 2.40 -3.28
N ALA A 91 0.13 3.57 -2.89
CA ALA A 91 -0.79 3.76 -1.79
C ALA A 91 -2.06 4.47 -2.27
N THR A 92 -3.21 3.87 -1.98
CA THR A 92 -4.53 4.42 -2.31
C THR A 92 -5.36 4.61 -1.04
N PRO A 93 -4.92 5.50 -0.11
CA PRO A 93 -5.61 5.71 1.14
C PRO A 93 -7.03 6.27 0.91
N PRO A 94 -8.01 5.94 1.78
CA PRO A 94 -9.38 6.37 1.60
C PRO A 94 -9.51 7.90 1.60
N CYS A 95 -10.27 8.43 0.62
CA CYS A 95 -10.48 9.86 0.38
C CYS A 95 -11.64 10.48 1.16
N GLN A 96 -12.34 9.71 2.00
CA GLN A 96 -13.62 10.09 2.61
C GLN A 96 -13.57 11.29 3.57
N GLY A 97 -12.40 11.72 4.02
CA GLY A 97 -12.20 12.95 4.80
C GLY A 97 -11.76 14.17 3.98
N MET A 98 -11.61 14.01 2.65
CA MET A 98 -11.05 15.03 1.75
C MET A 98 -12.10 15.62 0.80
N SER A 99 -13.34 15.12 0.83
CA SER A 99 -14.41 15.60 -0.03
C SER A 99 -14.84 17.02 0.37
N VAL A 100 -14.88 17.91 -0.61
CA VAL A 100 -15.27 19.34 -0.47
C VAL A 100 -16.71 19.52 0.05
N ALA A 101 -17.53 18.46 0.02
CA ALA A 101 -18.94 18.49 0.46
C ALA A 101 -19.13 18.47 1.98
N ASN A 102 -18.07 18.24 2.75
CA ASN A 102 -18.19 18.06 4.20
C ASN A 102 -17.55 19.23 4.97
N HIS A 103 -18.37 20.21 5.34
CA HIS A 103 -17.93 21.39 6.10
C HIS A 103 -17.74 21.14 7.61
N LYS A 104 -18.05 19.95 8.12
CA LYS A 104 -17.83 19.55 9.52
C LYS A 104 -16.88 18.37 9.59
N LYS A 105 -15.60 18.62 9.88
CA LYS A 105 -14.63 17.55 10.16
C LYS A 105 -15.05 16.79 11.41
N SER A 106 -15.39 15.51 11.27
CA SER A 106 -15.63 14.60 12.38
C SER A 106 -14.31 13.93 12.81
N GLU A 107 -14.24 13.40 14.03
CA GLU A 107 -13.09 12.60 14.51
C GLU A 107 -12.72 11.47 13.55
N THR A 108 -13.71 10.88 12.87
CA THR A 108 -13.50 9.84 11.87
C THR A 108 -12.78 10.34 10.62
N GLU A 109 -12.85 11.63 10.31
CA GLU A 109 -12.13 12.24 9.16
C GLU A 109 -10.68 12.50 9.49
N ILE A 110 -10.38 12.89 10.72
CA ILE A 110 -9.00 13.03 11.22
C ILE A 110 -8.30 11.67 11.14
N VAL A 111 -8.93 10.60 11.64
CA VAL A 111 -8.39 9.25 11.58
C VAL A 111 -8.13 8.79 10.13
N ARG A 112 -8.99 9.15 9.17
CA ARG A 112 -8.79 8.79 7.76
C ARG A 112 -7.67 9.59 7.09
N ASN A 113 -7.52 10.84 7.44
CA ASN A 113 -6.42 11.67 6.92
C ASN A 113 -5.07 11.24 7.49
N SER A 114 -5.03 10.71 8.73
CA SER A 114 -3.81 10.15 9.31
C SER A 114 -3.28 8.92 8.55
N LEU A 115 -4.13 8.22 7.78
CA LEU A 115 -3.69 7.07 6.96
C LEU A 115 -2.73 7.48 5.83
N VAL A 116 -2.81 8.73 5.37
CA VAL A 116 -1.82 9.27 4.42
C VAL A 116 -0.46 9.38 5.10
N VAL A 117 -0.44 9.93 6.31
CA VAL A 117 0.80 10.07 7.11
C VAL A 117 1.39 8.70 7.43
N GLU A 118 0.56 7.73 7.83
CA GLU A 118 1.01 6.35 8.05
C GLU A 118 1.59 5.70 6.78
N SER A 119 0.98 5.97 5.62
CA SER A 119 1.54 5.53 4.34
C SER A 119 2.92 6.10 4.08
N ILE A 120 3.12 7.40 4.36
CA ILE A 120 4.41 8.07 4.21
C ILE A 120 5.46 7.45 5.16
N LYS A 121 5.09 7.17 6.41
CA LYS A 121 5.97 6.50 7.38
C LYS A 121 6.42 5.12 6.86
N VAL A 122 5.49 4.32 6.36
CA VAL A 122 5.76 2.99 5.78
C VAL A 122 6.64 3.11 4.53
N ILE A 123 6.33 4.03 3.62
CA ILE A 123 7.11 4.28 2.40
C ILE A 123 8.53 4.70 2.74
N LYS A 124 8.70 5.60 3.71
CA LYS A 124 10.03 6.04 4.20
C LYS A 124 10.85 4.87 4.73
N GLN A 125 10.21 3.95 5.47
CA GLN A 125 10.88 2.77 6.02
C GLN A 125 11.26 1.75 4.93
N ILE A 126 10.40 1.53 3.94
CA ILE A 126 10.67 0.63 2.80
C ILE A 126 11.76 1.22 1.90
N ASN A 127 11.80 2.54 1.74
CA ASN A 127 12.70 3.28 0.87
C ASN A 127 12.68 2.75 -0.59
N PRO A 128 11.52 2.74 -1.28
CA PRO A 128 11.42 2.27 -2.66
C PRO A 128 12.12 3.21 -3.64
N ARG A 129 12.27 2.78 -4.90
CA ARG A 129 12.79 3.67 -5.98
C ARG A 129 11.78 4.77 -6.32
N PHE A 130 10.49 4.40 -6.36
CA PHE A 130 9.38 5.29 -6.65
C PHE A 130 8.21 5.02 -5.70
N PHE A 131 7.40 6.03 -5.46
CA PHE A 131 6.10 5.86 -4.80
C PHE A 131 5.02 6.61 -5.55
N ILE A 132 3.80 6.10 -5.45
CA ILE A 132 2.62 6.65 -6.10
C ILE A 132 1.52 6.77 -5.05
N PHE A 133 0.93 7.96 -4.92
CA PHE A 133 -0.34 8.15 -4.24
C PHE A 133 -1.44 8.35 -5.29
N GLU A 134 -2.47 7.51 -5.22
CA GLU A 134 -3.70 7.72 -5.97
C GLU A 134 -4.77 8.24 -5.01
N ASN A 135 -5.40 9.34 -5.37
CA ASN A 135 -6.46 9.94 -4.57
C ASN A 135 -7.28 10.95 -5.42
N VAL A 136 -8.32 11.55 -4.81
CA VAL A 136 -9.12 12.59 -5.45
C VAL A 136 -8.34 13.91 -5.57
N PRO A 137 -8.67 14.80 -6.53
CA PRO A 137 -7.98 16.10 -6.71
C PRO A 137 -7.94 16.98 -5.45
N ALA A 138 -8.91 16.86 -4.57
CA ALA A 138 -8.94 17.58 -3.28
C ALA A 138 -7.76 17.21 -2.37
N PHE A 139 -7.15 16.03 -2.55
CA PHE A 139 -5.96 15.60 -1.83
C PHE A 139 -4.81 16.62 -1.90
N MET A 140 -4.60 17.23 -3.07
CA MET A 140 -3.54 18.21 -3.30
C MET A 140 -3.69 19.51 -2.50
N LYS A 141 -4.89 19.75 -1.94
CA LYS A 141 -5.22 20.94 -1.14
C LYS A 141 -5.53 20.62 0.32
N THR A 142 -5.40 19.34 0.70
CA THR A 142 -5.73 18.86 2.05
C THR A 142 -4.47 18.77 2.89
N ILE A 143 -4.51 19.34 4.09
CA ILE A 143 -3.48 19.12 5.10
C ILE A 143 -3.83 17.82 5.82
N CYS A 144 -2.92 16.85 5.80
CA CYS A 144 -3.04 15.61 6.53
C CYS A 144 -2.15 15.68 7.77
N THR A 145 -2.73 15.34 8.91
CA THR A 145 -2.02 15.23 10.20
C THR A 145 -2.04 13.77 10.63
N ASP A 146 -1.15 13.39 11.52
CA ASP A 146 -1.28 12.09 12.20
C ASP A 146 -2.45 12.11 13.20
N ILE A 147 -2.65 10.98 13.91
CA ILE A 147 -3.79 10.82 14.82
C ILE A 147 -3.71 11.79 16.01
N ASP A 148 -2.51 12.28 16.35
CA ASP A 148 -2.25 13.18 17.45
C ASP A 148 -2.33 14.65 17.00
N GLY A 149 -2.53 14.92 15.71
CA GLY A 149 -2.73 16.24 15.13
C GLY A 149 -1.42 16.97 14.76
N GLU A 150 -0.29 16.25 14.72
CA GLU A 150 1.03 16.76 14.31
C GLU A 150 1.30 16.62 12.80
#